data_5093b8b1c50ded3f7509de15d63f8f31
#
_entry.id   5093b8b1c50ded3f7509de15d63f8f31
#
_cell.length_a   1.000
_cell.length_b   1.000
_cell.length_c   1.000
_cell.angle_alpha   90.00
_cell.angle_beta   90.00
_cell.angle_gamma   90.00
#
_symmetry.space_group_name_H-M   'P 1'
#
loop_
_entity.id
_entity.type
_entity.pdbx_description
1 polymer ?
#
loop_
_entity_poly.entity_id
_entity_poly.type
_entity_poly.pdbx_seq_one_letter_code
_entity_poly.pdbx_strand_id
1 'polypeptide(L)'
;MTQELTTPGASAPGASSETTTRVTRALLACGVVAGPLYVVVALLQVLSRDGFDLSRHPLSLLSLGDLGWIQITNFVVAGLLAVAFAVGLRRVLHPGRGGTWGPRLVGGYGVGLVAGGVFVADPALGFPPGAPAGIPDQLSWHAVVHAFAPPLAFLSLIVACFVLVRRFAAHRQRGWAAYSAATGVACLALSAWPGQDGLSVRLAVAMVIGFAWVSVLAARLLTDPAATGSVHAELQHASTKTARRGRGPT
;
A
#
# COMPACT_ATOMS: atom_id res chain seq x y z
N MET A 1 -36.50 11.54 -52.00
CA MET A 1 -36.50 11.03 -50.62
C MET A 1 -35.14 10.42 -50.37
N THR A 2 -34.17 11.21 -49.94
CA THR A 2 -32.78 10.77 -49.65
C THR A 2 -32.65 10.60 -48.12
N GLN A 3 -32.53 9.38 -47.66
CA GLN A 3 -32.24 9.06 -46.25
C GLN A 3 -30.76 9.34 -45.97
N GLU A 4 -30.51 10.30 -45.11
CA GLU A 4 -29.22 10.52 -44.49
C GLU A 4 -28.95 9.39 -43.48
N LEU A 5 -27.99 8.52 -43.76
CA LEU A 5 -27.43 7.52 -42.84
C LEU A 5 -26.58 8.25 -41.81
N THR A 6 -27.14 8.48 -40.62
CA THR A 6 -26.40 8.95 -39.45
C THR A 6 -25.44 7.84 -39.00
N THR A 7 -24.16 8.02 -39.22
CA THR A 7 -23.08 7.19 -38.68
C THR A 7 -23.04 7.32 -37.14
N PRO A 8 -23.04 6.19 -36.36
CA PRO A 8 -22.90 6.28 -34.92
C PRO A 8 -21.54 6.86 -34.56
N GLY A 9 -21.54 7.84 -33.67
CA GLY A 9 -20.39 8.65 -33.28
C GLY A 9 -19.16 7.84 -32.87
N ALA A 10 -18.09 8.00 -33.60
CA ALA A 10 -16.77 7.60 -33.23
C ALA A 10 -16.36 8.42 -31.98
N SER A 11 -16.31 7.76 -30.83
CA SER A 11 -15.78 8.34 -29.60
C SER A 11 -14.38 8.88 -29.87
N ALA A 12 -14.16 10.16 -29.62
CA ALA A 12 -12.90 10.84 -29.91
C ALA A 12 -11.71 10.13 -29.22
N PRO A 13 -10.61 9.82 -29.92
CA PRO A 13 -9.46 9.06 -29.38
C PRO A 13 -8.78 9.71 -28.18
N GLY A 14 -9.00 11.00 -27.92
CA GLY A 14 -8.45 11.74 -26.79
C GLY A 14 -9.13 11.47 -25.44
N ALA A 15 -10.44 11.22 -25.42
CA ALA A 15 -11.19 11.08 -24.17
C ALA A 15 -10.82 9.82 -23.36
N SER A 16 -10.55 8.70 -24.01
CA SER A 16 -10.13 7.44 -23.36
C SER A 16 -8.73 7.51 -22.75
N SER A 17 -7.81 8.20 -23.40
CA SER A 17 -6.43 8.41 -22.91
C SER A 17 -6.40 9.33 -21.69
N GLU A 18 -7.17 10.40 -21.72
CA GLU A 18 -7.27 11.34 -20.61
C GLU A 18 -7.88 10.70 -19.36
N THR A 19 -8.94 9.90 -19.53
CA THR A 19 -9.57 9.15 -18.45
C THR A 19 -8.60 8.16 -17.82
N THR A 20 -7.82 7.41 -18.62
CA THR A 20 -6.82 6.46 -18.12
C THR A 20 -5.73 7.15 -17.30
N THR A 21 -5.27 8.33 -17.73
CA THR A 21 -4.29 9.14 -16.99
C THR A 21 -4.86 9.64 -15.66
N ARG A 22 -6.09 10.14 -15.64
CA ARG A 22 -6.78 10.59 -14.41
C ARG A 22 -6.93 9.44 -13.40
N VAL A 23 -7.37 8.27 -13.85
CA VAL A 23 -7.50 7.08 -12.98
C VAL A 23 -6.13 6.66 -12.42
N THR A 24 -5.07 6.65 -13.21
CA THR A 24 -3.73 6.30 -12.73
C THR A 24 -3.25 7.31 -11.67
N ARG A 25 -3.47 8.61 -11.88
CA ARG A 25 -3.14 9.65 -10.88
C ARG A 25 -3.94 9.47 -9.59
N ALA A 26 -5.24 9.17 -9.67
CA ALA A 26 -6.07 8.91 -8.49
C ALA A 26 -5.56 7.69 -7.70
N LEU A 27 -5.19 6.61 -8.40
CA LEU A 27 -4.61 5.42 -7.79
C LEU A 27 -3.26 5.70 -7.09
N LEU A 28 -2.40 6.53 -7.70
CA LEU A 28 -1.16 6.96 -7.06
C LEU A 28 -1.42 7.86 -5.85
N ALA A 29 -2.42 8.76 -5.92
CA ALA A 29 -2.81 9.63 -4.81
C ALA A 29 -3.27 8.84 -3.57
N CYS A 30 -3.87 7.65 -3.75
CA CYS A 30 -4.20 6.75 -2.65
C CYS A 30 -2.97 6.42 -1.79
N GLY A 31 -1.80 6.21 -2.41
CA GLY A 31 -0.56 5.96 -1.69
C GLY A 31 -0.08 7.17 -0.88
N VAL A 32 -0.29 8.40 -1.37
CA VAL A 32 0.06 9.62 -0.63
C VAL A 32 -0.76 9.75 0.64
N VAL A 33 -2.04 9.40 0.56
CA VAL A 33 -3.00 9.55 1.69
C VAL A 33 -2.87 8.41 2.71
N ALA A 34 -2.53 7.20 2.27
CA ALA A 34 -2.54 6.00 3.12
C ALA A 34 -1.71 6.15 4.40
N GLY A 35 -0.48 6.66 4.28
CA GLY A 35 0.43 6.81 5.41
C GLY A 35 -0.04 7.86 6.43
N PRO A 36 -0.22 9.12 6.03
CA PRO A 36 -0.71 10.15 6.94
C PRO A 36 -2.02 9.78 7.63
N LEU A 37 -2.98 9.21 6.88
CA LEU A 37 -4.25 8.76 7.45
C LEU A 37 -4.02 7.73 8.56
N TYR A 38 -3.28 6.65 8.26
CA TYR A 38 -3.03 5.60 9.24
C TYR A 38 -2.33 6.13 10.49
N VAL A 39 -1.27 6.91 10.31
CA VAL A 39 -0.44 7.41 11.40
C VAL A 39 -1.23 8.38 12.30
N VAL A 40 -1.97 9.33 11.69
CA VAL A 40 -2.75 10.30 12.47
C VAL A 40 -3.84 9.60 13.28
N VAL A 41 -4.61 8.69 12.66
CA VAL A 41 -5.68 7.98 13.36
C VAL A 41 -5.12 7.07 14.47
N ALA A 42 -4.02 6.38 14.22
CA ALA A 42 -3.37 5.56 15.25
C ALA A 42 -2.84 6.41 16.42
N LEU A 43 -2.17 7.53 16.11
CA LEU A 43 -1.62 8.43 17.13
C LEU A 43 -2.72 9.04 18.00
N LEU A 44 -3.81 9.49 17.40
CA LEU A 44 -4.96 10.02 18.15
C LEU A 44 -5.51 8.97 19.11
N GLN A 45 -5.59 7.71 18.71
CA GLN A 45 -6.04 6.63 19.59
C GLN A 45 -5.03 6.33 20.70
N VAL A 46 -3.72 6.29 20.40
CA VAL A 46 -2.66 6.10 21.41
C VAL A 46 -2.76 7.16 22.50
N LEU A 47 -3.09 8.40 22.13
CA LEU A 47 -3.18 9.53 23.08
C LEU A 47 -4.50 9.62 23.83
N SER A 48 -5.58 8.99 23.32
CA SER A 48 -6.94 9.16 23.87
C SER A 48 -7.57 7.89 24.45
N ARG A 49 -6.99 6.70 24.21
CA ARG A 49 -7.56 5.43 24.67
C ARG A 49 -7.11 5.13 26.10
N ASP A 50 -8.06 5.10 27.02
CA ASP A 50 -7.81 4.75 28.41
C ASP A 50 -7.19 3.36 28.56
N GLY A 51 -6.14 3.26 29.35
CA GLY A 51 -5.42 2.01 29.60
C GLY A 51 -4.50 1.54 28.47
N PHE A 52 -4.42 2.26 27.33
CA PHE A 52 -3.49 1.93 26.27
C PHE A 52 -2.09 2.51 26.57
N ASP A 53 -1.08 1.65 26.49
CA ASP A 53 0.33 2.02 26.68
C ASP A 53 1.16 1.43 25.51
N LEU A 54 1.65 2.28 24.62
CA LEU A 54 2.43 1.89 23.44
C LEU A 54 3.73 1.15 23.80
N SER A 55 4.26 1.33 24.99
CA SER A 55 5.44 0.58 25.44
C SER A 55 5.18 -0.91 25.63
N ARG A 56 3.91 -1.27 25.88
CA ARG A 56 3.44 -2.63 26.14
C ARG A 56 2.53 -3.19 25.04
N HIS A 57 1.66 -2.33 24.50
CA HIS A 57 0.56 -2.74 23.63
C HIS A 57 0.90 -2.47 22.16
N PRO A 58 0.93 -3.49 21.30
CA PRO A 58 0.99 -3.29 19.86
C PRO A 58 -0.22 -2.46 19.38
N LEU A 59 -0.04 -1.64 18.33
CA LEU A 59 -1.12 -0.82 17.75
C LEU A 59 -2.35 -1.62 17.34
N SER A 60 -2.19 -2.91 17.05
CA SER A 60 -3.31 -3.79 16.69
C SER A 60 -4.28 -4.06 17.85
N LEU A 61 -3.84 -3.95 19.10
CA LEU A 61 -4.75 -4.06 20.25
C LEU A 61 -5.74 -2.90 20.33
N LEU A 62 -5.45 -1.75 19.70
CA LEU A 62 -6.44 -0.66 19.53
C LEU A 62 -7.72 -1.10 18.81
N SER A 63 -7.69 -2.24 18.11
CA SER A 63 -8.89 -2.86 17.50
C SER A 63 -9.84 -3.49 18.51
N LEU A 64 -9.51 -3.45 19.81
CA LEU A 64 -10.31 -4.03 20.90
C LEU A 64 -11.12 -2.97 21.67
N GLY A 65 -12.11 -3.42 22.42
CA GLY A 65 -13.01 -2.57 23.22
C GLY A 65 -13.98 -1.74 22.36
N ASP A 66 -14.76 -0.87 23.00
CA ASP A 66 -15.89 -0.15 22.39
C ASP A 66 -15.51 0.72 21.19
N LEU A 67 -14.29 1.29 21.20
CA LEU A 67 -13.75 2.11 20.12
C LEU A 67 -12.83 1.32 19.15
N GLY A 68 -12.77 0.00 19.28
CA GLY A 68 -11.93 -0.86 18.44
C GLY A 68 -12.21 -0.74 16.95
N TRP A 69 -13.46 -0.45 16.58
CA TRP A 69 -13.88 -0.23 15.20
C TRP A 69 -13.09 0.87 14.49
N ILE A 70 -12.58 1.87 15.22
CA ILE A 70 -11.77 2.96 14.65
C ILE A 70 -10.48 2.40 14.09
N GLN A 71 -9.77 1.57 14.85
CA GLN A 71 -8.53 0.97 14.40
C GLN A 71 -8.75 -0.11 13.33
N ILE A 72 -9.83 -0.88 13.43
CA ILE A 72 -10.26 -1.82 12.39
C ILE A 72 -10.45 -1.07 11.07
N THR A 73 -11.23 0.01 11.08
CA THR A 73 -11.47 0.85 9.91
C THR A 73 -10.16 1.46 9.39
N ASN A 74 -9.28 1.93 10.28
CA ASN A 74 -7.98 2.49 9.93
C ASN A 74 -7.12 1.47 9.16
N PHE A 75 -7.02 0.23 9.66
CA PHE A 75 -6.31 -0.85 8.98
C PHE A 75 -6.91 -1.18 7.60
N VAL A 76 -8.23 -1.33 7.54
CA VAL A 76 -8.92 -1.69 6.29
C VAL A 76 -8.78 -0.58 5.25
N VAL A 77 -9.04 0.67 5.62
CA VAL A 77 -8.96 1.81 4.68
C VAL A 77 -7.52 2.02 4.23
N ALA A 78 -6.54 2.07 5.14
CA ALA A 78 -5.14 2.23 4.77
C ALA A 78 -4.63 1.07 3.90
N GLY A 79 -5.07 -0.16 4.19
CA GLY A 79 -4.75 -1.34 3.39
C GLY A 79 -5.34 -1.27 1.97
N LEU A 80 -6.61 -0.87 1.83
CA LEU A 80 -7.26 -0.68 0.53
C LEU A 80 -6.60 0.44 -0.28
N LEU A 81 -6.22 1.55 0.38
CA LEU A 81 -5.46 2.63 -0.26
C LEU A 81 -4.09 2.15 -0.75
N ALA A 82 -3.39 1.30 0.02
CA ALA A 82 -2.12 0.70 -0.39
C ALA A 82 -2.31 -0.26 -1.58
N VAL A 83 -3.39 -1.06 -1.61
CA VAL A 83 -3.73 -1.92 -2.77
C VAL A 83 -4.05 -1.06 -4.00
N ALA A 84 -4.83 -0.01 -3.86
CA ALA A 84 -5.12 0.93 -4.95
C ALA A 84 -3.83 1.57 -5.49
N PHE A 85 -2.94 2.01 -4.59
CA PHE A 85 -1.62 2.50 -4.97
C PHE A 85 -0.80 1.45 -5.71
N ALA A 86 -0.82 0.19 -5.29
CA ALA A 86 -0.12 -0.90 -5.96
C ALA A 86 -0.60 -1.10 -7.41
N VAL A 87 -1.90 -0.92 -7.67
CA VAL A 87 -2.45 -0.94 -9.04
C VAL A 87 -1.92 0.25 -9.85
N GLY A 88 -1.90 1.46 -9.28
CA GLY A 88 -1.32 2.65 -9.91
C GLY A 88 0.18 2.47 -10.19
N LEU A 89 0.92 1.95 -9.21
CA LEU A 89 2.34 1.63 -9.32
C LEU A 89 2.63 0.64 -10.46
N ARG A 90 1.78 -0.39 -10.61
CA ARG A 90 1.91 -1.35 -11.71
C ARG A 90 1.73 -0.69 -13.07
N ARG A 91 0.74 0.20 -13.22
CA ARG A 91 0.48 0.92 -14.47
C ARG A 91 1.67 1.77 -14.91
N VAL A 92 2.38 2.37 -13.94
CA VAL A 92 3.52 3.25 -14.20
C VAL A 92 4.84 2.47 -14.39
N LEU A 93 5.02 1.37 -13.66
CA LEU A 93 6.30 0.66 -13.65
C LEU A 93 6.41 -0.50 -14.65
N HIS A 94 5.29 -1.07 -15.09
CA HIS A 94 5.28 -2.17 -16.05
C HIS A 94 5.44 -1.62 -17.49
N PRO A 95 6.19 -2.33 -18.37
CA PRO A 95 6.81 -3.65 -18.22
C PRO A 95 8.23 -3.66 -17.63
N GLY A 96 8.75 -2.58 -17.11
CA GLY A 96 10.15 -2.47 -16.67
C GLY A 96 10.56 -3.36 -15.47
N ARG A 97 11.86 -3.31 -15.14
CA ARG A 97 12.43 -4.02 -13.97
C ARG A 97 11.68 -3.64 -12.69
N GLY A 98 11.32 -4.64 -11.88
CA GLY A 98 10.54 -4.43 -10.65
C GLY A 98 9.07 -4.06 -10.87
N GLY A 99 8.62 -3.80 -12.12
CA GLY A 99 7.26 -3.39 -12.45
C GLY A 99 6.20 -4.48 -12.27
N THR A 100 6.61 -5.71 -12.03
CA THR A 100 5.70 -6.83 -11.70
C THR A 100 5.72 -7.12 -10.20
N TRP A 101 6.89 -7.39 -9.63
CA TRP A 101 7.02 -7.80 -8.24
C TRP A 101 6.89 -6.65 -7.25
N GLY A 102 7.44 -5.46 -7.54
CA GLY A 102 7.28 -4.30 -6.67
C GLY A 102 5.81 -3.99 -6.35
N PRO A 103 4.95 -3.78 -7.36
CA PRO A 103 3.52 -3.56 -7.14
C PRO A 103 2.81 -4.72 -6.44
N ARG A 104 3.10 -5.98 -6.78
CA ARG A 104 2.49 -7.15 -6.12
C ARG A 104 2.82 -7.18 -4.63
N LEU A 105 4.06 -6.87 -4.26
CA LEU A 105 4.51 -6.86 -2.88
C LEU A 105 3.91 -5.67 -2.10
N VAL A 106 3.81 -4.49 -2.71
CA VAL A 106 3.07 -3.36 -2.12
C VAL A 106 1.59 -3.71 -1.94
N GLY A 107 1.00 -4.41 -2.90
CA GLY A 107 -0.36 -4.96 -2.77
C GLY A 107 -0.48 -5.98 -1.64
N GLY A 108 0.50 -6.88 -1.50
CA GLY A 108 0.60 -7.84 -0.40
C GLY A 108 0.68 -7.17 0.97
N TYR A 109 1.44 -6.08 1.09
CA TYR A 109 1.44 -5.23 2.28
C TYR A 109 0.03 -4.70 2.58
N GLY A 110 -0.66 -4.13 1.59
CA GLY A 110 -2.03 -3.63 1.76
C GLY A 110 -3.03 -4.72 2.15
N VAL A 111 -2.95 -5.91 1.53
CA VAL A 111 -3.80 -7.07 1.88
C VAL A 111 -3.53 -7.53 3.31
N GLY A 112 -2.27 -7.56 3.75
CA GLY A 112 -1.90 -7.90 5.11
C GLY A 112 -2.48 -6.91 6.14
N LEU A 113 -2.52 -5.61 5.82
CA LEU A 113 -3.18 -4.60 6.66
C LEU A 113 -4.69 -4.85 6.75
N VAL A 114 -5.36 -5.11 5.61
CA VAL A 114 -6.79 -5.46 5.60
C VAL A 114 -7.04 -6.69 6.46
N ALA A 115 -6.23 -7.73 6.32
CA ALA A 115 -6.33 -8.94 7.13
C ALA A 115 -6.13 -8.64 8.62
N GLY A 116 -5.16 -7.80 8.98
CA GLY A 116 -4.93 -7.35 10.36
C GLY A 116 -6.10 -6.56 10.96
N GLY A 117 -6.90 -5.88 10.13
CA GLY A 117 -8.13 -5.21 10.57
C GLY A 117 -9.33 -6.16 10.66
N VAL A 118 -9.49 -7.07 9.70
CA VAL A 118 -10.63 -8.02 9.65
C VAL A 118 -10.50 -9.10 10.71
N PHE A 119 -9.31 -9.64 10.90
CA PHE A 119 -9.02 -10.65 11.91
C PHE A 119 -8.42 -9.95 13.14
N VAL A 120 -9.22 -9.76 14.18
CA VAL A 120 -8.83 -9.01 15.37
C VAL A 120 -8.07 -9.94 16.33
N ALA A 121 -7.05 -9.39 17.02
CA ALA A 121 -6.33 -10.09 18.08
C ALA A 121 -7.23 -10.34 19.30
N ASP A 122 -6.90 -11.32 20.12
CA ASP A 122 -7.54 -11.52 21.41
C ASP A 122 -7.10 -10.47 22.43
N PRO A 123 -7.96 -10.14 23.43
CA PRO A 123 -7.57 -9.28 24.55
C PRO A 123 -6.35 -9.85 25.29
N ALA A 124 -5.32 -9.02 25.47
CA ALA A 124 -4.04 -9.43 26.05
C ALA A 124 -3.31 -8.26 26.68
N LEU A 125 -2.27 -8.55 27.46
CA LEU A 125 -1.34 -7.57 28.05
C LEU A 125 -2.04 -6.52 28.95
N GLY A 126 -3.28 -6.79 29.41
CA GLY A 126 -4.09 -5.87 30.21
C GLY A 126 -4.92 -4.87 29.37
N PHE A 127 -5.00 -5.04 28.07
CA PHE A 127 -5.83 -4.18 27.21
C PHE A 127 -6.86 -4.97 26.39
N PRO A 128 -8.13 -4.49 26.31
CA PRO A 128 -8.69 -3.33 27.03
C PRO A 128 -8.73 -3.56 28.57
N PRO A 129 -9.02 -2.51 29.38
CA PRO A 129 -9.10 -2.67 30.83
C PRO A 129 -9.93 -3.87 31.26
N GLY A 130 -9.36 -4.72 32.15
CA GLY A 130 -9.97 -5.99 32.56
C GLY A 130 -9.53 -7.22 31.75
N ALA A 131 -8.76 -7.04 30.68
CA ALA A 131 -8.17 -8.14 29.92
C ALA A 131 -7.03 -8.85 30.73
N PRO A 132 -6.69 -10.12 30.36
CA PRO A 132 -5.57 -10.83 30.98
C PRO A 132 -4.25 -10.03 30.90
N ALA A 133 -3.46 -10.07 31.96
CA ALA A 133 -2.18 -9.36 32.02
C ALA A 133 -1.11 -9.89 31.05
N GLY A 134 -1.25 -11.14 30.61
CA GLY A 134 -0.38 -11.81 29.62
C GLY A 134 -1.07 -12.08 28.29
N ILE A 135 -0.41 -12.89 27.47
CA ILE A 135 -1.00 -13.46 26.27
C ILE A 135 -1.86 -14.68 26.70
N PRO A 136 -3.08 -14.85 26.17
CA PRO A 136 -3.91 -16.02 26.47
C PRO A 136 -3.23 -17.33 26.07
N ASP A 137 -3.38 -18.38 26.90
CA ASP A 137 -2.83 -19.73 26.61
C ASP A 137 -3.49 -20.36 25.36
N GLN A 138 -4.73 -20.00 25.08
CA GLN A 138 -5.45 -20.43 23.89
C GLN A 138 -5.92 -19.21 23.10
N LEU A 139 -5.42 -19.12 21.88
CA LEU A 139 -5.81 -18.06 20.94
C LEU A 139 -7.05 -18.48 20.15
N SER A 140 -7.95 -17.54 19.94
CA SER A 140 -9.04 -17.72 18.98
C SER A 140 -8.48 -17.89 17.56
N TRP A 141 -9.24 -18.54 16.67
CA TRP A 141 -8.79 -18.75 15.29
C TRP A 141 -8.51 -17.42 14.55
N HIS A 142 -9.27 -16.37 14.84
CA HIS A 142 -8.99 -15.05 14.24
C HIS A 142 -7.72 -14.42 14.79
N ALA A 143 -7.43 -14.57 16.07
CA ALA A 143 -6.18 -14.11 16.66
C ALA A 143 -4.97 -14.86 16.07
N VAL A 144 -5.12 -16.16 15.77
CA VAL A 144 -4.10 -16.92 15.06
C VAL A 144 -3.86 -16.34 13.65
N VAL A 145 -4.92 -16.08 12.87
CA VAL A 145 -4.79 -15.45 11.56
C VAL A 145 -4.17 -14.05 11.68
N HIS A 146 -4.61 -13.26 12.68
CA HIS A 146 -4.05 -11.95 12.99
C HIS A 146 -2.54 -12.03 13.25
N ALA A 147 -2.08 -13.03 13.99
CA ALA A 147 -0.66 -13.17 14.33
C ALA A 147 0.24 -13.33 13.10
N PHE A 148 -0.27 -13.84 11.98
CA PHE A 148 0.47 -13.97 10.72
C PHE A 148 0.34 -12.74 9.80
N ALA A 149 -0.74 -11.97 9.91
CA ALA A 149 -1.01 -10.87 8.98
C ALA A 149 0.06 -9.75 9.03
N PRO A 150 0.45 -9.16 10.19
CA PRO A 150 1.49 -8.16 10.26
C PRO A 150 2.87 -8.63 9.79
N PRO A 151 3.40 -9.80 10.23
CA PRO A 151 4.67 -10.30 9.73
C PRO A 151 4.71 -10.45 8.21
N LEU A 152 3.65 -10.98 7.59
CA LEU A 152 3.55 -11.12 6.14
C LEU A 152 3.46 -9.77 5.43
N ALA A 153 2.72 -8.80 6.02
CA ALA A 153 2.65 -7.44 5.52
C ALA A 153 4.04 -6.78 5.54
N PHE A 154 4.73 -6.79 6.69
CA PHE A 154 6.08 -6.23 6.80
C PHE A 154 7.07 -6.90 5.87
N LEU A 155 7.06 -8.23 5.79
CA LEU A 155 7.92 -8.98 4.87
C LEU A 155 7.67 -8.54 3.43
N SER A 156 6.42 -8.42 3.01
CA SER A 156 6.05 -7.94 1.67
C SER A 156 6.58 -6.54 1.41
N LEU A 157 6.45 -5.61 2.36
CA LEU A 157 6.97 -4.24 2.24
C LEU A 157 8.50 -4.22 2.15
N ILE A 158 9.20 -4.96 3.02
CA ILE A 158 10.66 -5.04 3.04
C ILE A 158 11.18 -5.57 1.70
N VAL A 159 10.59 -6.65 1.20
CA VAL A 159 10.98 -7.21 -0.11
C VAL A 159 10.64 -6.24 -1.24
N ALA A 160 9.51 -5.51 -1.17
CA ALA A 160 9.18 -4.46 -2.15
C ALA A 160 10.26 -3.37 -2.20
N CYS A 161 10.74 -2.92 -1.04
CA CYS A 161 11.83 -1.94 -0.96
C CYS A 161 13.06 -2.44 -1.73
N PHE A 162 13.53 -3.67 -1.47
CA PHE A 162 14.72 -4.24 -2.13
C PHE A 162 14.52 -4.52 -3.63
N VAL A 163 13.31 -4.91 -4.05
CA VAL A 163 12.98 -5.03 -5.48
C VAL A 163 13.08 -3.69 -6.18
N LEU A 164 12.60 -2.61 -5.54
CA LEU A 164 12.67 -1.26 -6.11
C LEU A 164 14.06 -0.64 -6.02
N VAL A 165 14.90 -1.02 -5.05
CA VAL A 165 16.35 -0.67 -5.06
C VAL A 165 16.99 -1.05 -6.39
N ARG A 166 16.78 -2.30 -6.84
CA ARG A 166 17.34 -2.79 -8.11
C ARG A 166 16.84 -2.00 -9.32
N ARG A 167 15.58 -1.57 -9.29
CA ARG A 167 15.02 -0.70 -10.33
C ARG A 167 15.69 0.66 -10.33
N PHE A 168 15.72 1.35 -9.19
CA PHE A 168 16.29 2.67 -9.07
C PHE A 168 17.79 2.70 -9.39
N ALA A 169 18.53 1.68 -8.97
CA ALA A 169 19.95 1.54 -9.32
C ALA A 169 20.14 1.37 -10.82
N ALA A 170 19.32 0.55 -11.50
CA ALA A 170 19.40 0.37 -12.95
C ALA A 170 19.11 1.66 -13.74
N HIS A 171 18.25 2.54 -13.19
CA HIS A 171 17.96 3.86 -13.76
C HIS A 171 18.88 4.97 -13.23
N ARG A 172 19.97 4.63 -12.56
CA ARG A 172 20.97 5.57 -11.96
C ARG A 172 20.36 6.55 -10.95
N GLN A 173 19.22 6.24 -10.38
CA GLN A 173 18.51 7.03 -9.36
C GLN A 173 19.04 6.69 -7.97
N ARG A 174 20.32 6.99 -7.69
CA ARG A 174 21.04 6.55 -6.48
C ARG A 174 20.35 6.96 -5.17
N GLY A 175 19.82 8.18 -5.08
CA GLY A 175 19.12 8.66 -3.88
C GLY A 175 17.88 7.82 -3.56
N TRP A 176 17.09 7.48 -4.58
CA TRP A 176 15.90 6.63 -4.40
C TRP A 176 16.24 5.17 -4.09
N ALA A 177 17.34 4.68 -4.66
CA ALA A 177 17.85 3.36 -4.30
C ALA A 177 18.31 3.34 -2.83
N ALA A 178 19.08 4.34 -2.38
CA ALA A 178 19.52 4.47 -1.00
C ALA A 178 18.34 4.62 -0.01
N TYR A 179 17.36 5.47 -0.32
CA TYR A 179 16.15 5.66 0.50
C TYR A 179 15.37 4.35 0.65
N SER A 180 15.12 3.63 -0.45
CA SER A 180 14.43 2.34 -0.39
C SER A 180 15.22 1.28 0.36
N ALA A 181 16.55 1.24 0.19
CA ALA A 181 17.42 0.33 0.93
C ALA A 181 17.39 0.62 2.44
N ALA A 182 17.53 1.90 2.82
CA ALA A 182 17.50 2.33 4.21
C ALA A 182 16.16 2.00 4.87
N THR A 183 15.03 2.24 4.17
CA THR A 183 13.69 1.85 4.65
C THR A 183 13.58 0.33 4.85
N GLY A 184 13.99 -0.46 3.87
CA GLY A 184 13.92 -1.93 3.96
C GLY A 184 14.77 -2.47 5.10
N VAL A 185 15.99 -1.96 5.27
CA VAL A 185 16.90 -2.34 6.37
C VAL A 185 16.33 -1.92 7.72
N ALA A 186 15.82 -0.68 7.84
CA ALA A 186 15.24 -0.19 9.09
C ALA A 186 14.01 -1.01 9.52
N CYS A 187 13.08 -1.26 8.59
CA CYS A 187 11.91 -2.09 8.86
C CYS A 187 12.31 -3.53 9.25
N LEU A 188 13.29 -4.12 8.57
CA LEU A 188 13.81 -5.45 8.90
C LEU A 188 14.44 -5.46 10.30
N ALA A 189 15.33 -4.53 10.59
CA ALA A 189 16.01 -4.44 11.88
C ALA A 189 15.01 -4.25 13.03
N LEU A 190 14.04 -3.35 12.89
CA LEU A 190 13.03 -3.09 13.91
C LEU A 190 12.08 -4.27 14.13
N SER A 191 11.73 -4.99 13.07
CA SER A 191 10.78 -6.12 13.15
C SER A 191 11.44 -7.43 13.59
N ALA A 192 12.71 -7.66 13.22
CA ALA A 192 13.42 -8.90 13.47
C ALA A 192 14.39 -8.84 14.67
N TRP A 193 14.48 -7.68 15.35
CA TRP A 193 15.35 -7.55 16.52
C TRP A 193 14.95 -8.52 17.63
N PRO A 194 15.87 -9.31 18.16
CA PRO A 194 15.55 -10.29 19.19
C PRO A 194 15.09 -9.64 20.49
N GLY A 195 14.23 -10.35 21.23
CA GLY A 195 13.67 -9.89 22.50
C GLY A 195 12.34 -9.15 22.39
N GLN A 196 11.58 -9.21 23.47
CA GLN A 196 10.24 -8.60 23.56
C GLN A 196 10.28 -7.14 24.03
N ASP A 197 11.43 -6.70 24.62
CA ASP A 197 11.57 -5.36 25.14
C ASP A 197 11.39 -4.30 24.06
N GLY A 198 10.38 -3.44 24.25
CA GLY A 198 10.04 -2.38 23.30
C GLY A 198 9.54 -2.86 21.94
N LEU A 199 9.13 -4.13 21.78
CA LEU A 199 8.63 -4.67 20.52
C LEU A 199 7.48 -3.83 19.96
N SER A 200 6.53 -3.42 20.79
CA SER A 200 5.37 -2.62 20.35
C SER A 200 5.80 -1.28 19.76
N VAL A 201 6.74 -0.58 20.42
CA VAL A 201 7.29 0.69 19.93
C VAL A 201 8.08 0.48 18.63
N ARG A 202 8.92 -0.56 18.57
CA ARG A 202 9.70 -0.87 17.37
C ARG A 202 8.79 -1.15 16.16
N LEU A 203 7.73 -1.92 16.35
CA LEU A 203 6.75 -2.21 15.29
C LEU A 203 5.97 -0.94 14.89
N ALA A 204 5.61 -0.08 15.84
CA ALA A 204 4.97 1.20 15.53
C ALA A 204 5.90 2.11 14.71
N VAL A 205 7.17 2.21 15.07
CA VAL A 205 8.17 2.98 14.31
C VAL A 205 8.38 2.38 12.91
N ALA A 206 8.50 1.05 12.79
CA ALA A 206 8.60 0.38 11.49
C ALA A 206 7.39 0.66 10.60
N MET A 207 6.18 0.69 11.19
CA MET A 207 4.94 1.04 10.49
C MET A 207 4.99 2.47 9.95
N VAL A 208 5.41 3.44 10.76
CA VAL A 208 5.56 4.84 10.33
C VAL A 208 6.58 4.97 9.19
N ILE A 209 7.75 4.33 9.31
CA ILE A 209 8.80 4.33 8.28
C ILE A 209 8.27 3.70 6.99
N GLY A 210 7.58 2.57 7.08
CA GLY A 210 7.02 1.88 5.92
C GLY A 210 5.96 2.71 5.19
N PHE A 211 5.03 3.32 5.93
CA PHE A 211 4.02 4.20 5.35
C PHE A 211 4.62 5.49 4.80
N ALA A 212 5.64 6.07 5.46
CA ALA A 212 6.36 7.22 4.92
C ALA A 212 6.97 6.89 3.56
N TRP A 213 7.59 5.70 3.42
CA TRP A 213 8.14 5.26 2.14
C TRP A 213 7.06 5.10 1.06
N VAL A 214 5.92 4.49 1.39
CA VAL A 214 4.78 4.36 0.45
C VAL A 214 4.31 5.74 0.00
N SER A 215 4.08 6.67 0.93
CA SER A 215 3.55 8.00 0.64
C SER A 215 4.52 8.88 -0.16
N VAL A 216 5.81 8.85 0.18
CA VAL A 216 6.85 9.60 -0.51
C VAL A 216 7.10 9.05 -1.92
N LEU A 217 7.10 7.72 -2.09
CA LEU A 217 7.18 7.08 -3.40
C LEU A 217 5.98 7.45 -4.28
N ALA A 218 4.78 7.42 -3.71
CA ALA A 218 3.55 7.79 -4.41
C ALA A 218 3.55 9.26 -4.85
N ALA A 219 3.94 10.18 -3.96
CA ALA A 219 4.05 11.61 -4.24
C ALA A 219 5.05 11.87 -5.38
N ARG A 220 6.21 11.21 -5.34
CA ARG A 220 7.19 11.31 -6.43
C ARG A 220 6.61 10.90 -7.78
N LEU A 221 5.92 9.74 -7.84
CA LEU A 221 5.36 9.25 -9.10
C LEU A 221 4.24 10.14 -9.63
N LEU A 222 3.52 10.83 -8.74
CA LEU A 222 2.51 11.84 -9.13
C LEU A 222 3.12 13.10 -9.75
N THR A 223 4.30 13.49 -9.27
CA THR A 223 5.01 14.70 -9.74
C THR A 223 5.92 14.45 -10.93
N ASP A 224 6.21 13.19 -11.28
CA ASP A 224 7.07 12.83 -12.42
C ASP A 224 6.27 12.86 -13.74
N PRO A 225 6.51 13.84 -14.64
CA PRO A 225 5.81 13.91 -15.92
C PRO A 225 6.07 12.70 -16.82
N ALA A 226 7.25 12.09 -16.72
CA ALA A 226 7.59 10.89 -17.50
C ALA A 226 6.79 9.67 -17.01
N ALA A 227 6.52 9.57 -15.72
CA ALA A 227 5.73 8.48 -15.14
C ALA A 227 4.25 8.56 -15.55
N THR A 228 3.71 9.75 -15.73
CA THR A 228 2.32 9.98 -16.16
C THR A 228 2.17 10.07 -17.68
N GLY A 229 3.22 10.46 -18.42
CA GLY A 229 3.23 10.58 -19.88
C GLY A 229 3.51 9.27 -20.62
N SER A 230 4.23 8.31 -20.02
CA SER A 230 4.52 7.00 -20.63
C SER A 230 3.25 6.19 -20.88
N VAL A 231 2.23 6.32 -20.04
CA VAL A 231 0.90 5.73 -20.25
C VAL A 231 0.26 6.27 -21.54
N HIS A 232 0.50 7.53 -21.87
CA HIS A 232 -0.02 8.17 -23.09
C HIS A 232 0.66 7.61 -24.37
N ALA A 233 1.96 7.42 -24.33
CA ALA A 233 2.74 6.91 -25.47
C ALA A 233 2.43 5.44 -25.77
N GLU A 234 2.27 4.59 -24.75
CA GLU A 234 1.91 3.18 -24.95
C GLU A 234 0.49 3.01 -25.54
N LEU A 235 -0.47 3.82 -25.10
CA LEU A 235 -1.84 3.79 -25.63
C LEU A 235 -1.89 4.26 -27.08
N GLN A 236 -1.10 5.25 -27.47
CA GLN A 236 -0.97 5.69 -28.86
C GLN A 236 -0.33 4.61 -29.74
N HIS A 237 0.71 3.92 -29.24
CA HIS A 237 1.35 2.82 -29.94
C HIS A 237 0.41 1.61 -30.10
N ALA A 238 -0.38 1.26 -29.09
CA ALA A 238 -1.36 0.18 -29.17
C ALA A 238 -2.47 0.50 -30.17
N SER A 239 -2.99 1.72 -30.18
CA SER A 239 -4.03 2.18 -31.10
C SER A 239 -3.56 2.18 -32.55
N THR A 240 -2.34 2.65 -32.83
CA THR A 240 -1.76 2.61 -34.18
C THR A 240 -1.47 1.20 -34.67
N LYS A 241 -1.11 0.27 -33.79
CA LYS A 241 -0.87 -1.13 -34.14
C LYS A 241 -2.18 -1.87 -34.50
N THR A 242 -3.27 -1.55 -33.80
CA THR A 242 -4.60 -2.11 -34.09
C THR A 242 -5.16 -1.55 -35.40
N ALA A 243 -4.99 -0.24 -35.65
CA ALA A 243 -5.41 0.37 -36.91
C ALA A 243 -4.63 -0.15 -38.12
N ARG A 244 -3.36 -0.51 -37.97
CA ARG A 244 -2.58 -1.15 -39.07
C ARG A 244 -2.97 -2.61 -39.32
N ARG A 245 -3.39 -3.35 -38.28
CA ARG A 245 -3.89 -4.74 -38.47
C ARG A 245 -5.27 -4.82 -39.15
N GLY A 246 -6.09 -3.77 -38.99
CA GLY A 246 -7.42 -3.69 -39.63
C GLY A 246 -7.39 -3.30 -41.12
N ARG A 247 -6.26 -2.86 -41.66
CA ARG A 247 -6.02 -2.60 -43.07
C ARG A 247 -5.21 -3.75 -43.65
N GLY A 248 -5.85 -4.91 -43.83
CA GLY A 248 -5.29 -6.01 -44.62
C GLY A 248 -5.09 -5.61 -46.08
N PRO A 249 -4.16 -6.24 -46.82
CA PRO A 249 -3.94 -5.93 -48.22
C PRO A 249 -5.18 -6.28 -49.03
N THR A 250 -5.68 -5.29 -49.79
CA THR A 250 -6.67 -5.47 -50.85
C THR A 250 -6.06 -6.15 -52.05
#